data_071f0f011482fa5978f8d4ce3f71848b
#
_entry.id   071f0f011482fa5978f8d4ce3f71848b
#
_cell.length_a   1.000
_cell.length_b   1.000
_cell.length_c   1.000
_cell.angle_alpha   90.00
_cell.angle_beta   90.00
_cell.angle_gamma   90.00
#
_symmetry.space_group_name_H-M   'P 1'
#
loop_
_entity.id
_entity.type
_entity.pdbx_description
1 polymer ?
#
loop_
_entity_poly.entity_id
_entity_poly.type
_entity_poly.pdbx_seq_one_letter_code
_entity_poly.pdbx_strand_id
1 'polypeptide(L)'
;LSYSQGQYLVHAMQRNTLPLALALVQPDETVGDDFEEWELTVNQGIHGSQDNANCLMRAGIPCAFFAGSRKNGEHAAFAADFGAAAHTACALRRMKIGIIGKLAGMGDVITDDMAVYRKLGPEFVYDSIGAVQRACAGVTPEDISARVAYEHTVFEIDPKLPPERHAESVRMYLGLKRYLEENGYAGYTVHFEEFGADGRFEHLPFLAASSLM
;
A
#
# COMPACT_ATOMS: atom_id res chain seq x y z
N LEU A 1 -31.94 -5.02 0.97
CA LEU A 1 -32.88 -4.73 -0.13
C LEU A 1 -33.45 -6.02 -0.66
N SER A 2 -34.77 -6.24 -0.54
CA SER A 2 -35.42 -7.43 -1.11
C SER A 2 -35.46 -7.36 -2.64
N TYR A 3 -35.61 -6.17 -3.21
CA TYR A 3 -35.55 -5.93 -4.64
C TYR A 3 -35.05 -4.53 -4.95
N SER A 4 -34.18 -4.40 -5.94
CA SER A 4 -33.83 -3.12 -6.55
C SER A 4 -33.55 -3.33 -8.04
N GLN A 5 -33.92 -2.34 -8.85
CA GLN A 5 -33.65 -2.42 -10.29
C GLN A 5 -32.17 -2.28 -10.56
N GLY A 6 -31.55 -3.31 -11.14
CA GLY A 6 -30.10 -3.35 -11.38
C GLY A 6 -29.56 -2.21 -12.24
N GLN A 7 -30.37 -1.65 -13.13
CA GLN A 7 -29.96 -0.49 -13.93
C GLN A 7 -29.63 0.75 -13.08
N TYR A 8 -30.32 0.99 -11.96
CA TYR A 8 -29.98 2.11 -11.08
C TYR A 8 -28.63 1.91 -10.42
N LEU A 9 -28.33 0.69 -10.00
CA LEU A 9 -27.01 0.34 -9.47
C LEU A 9 -25.92 0.54 -10.52
N VAL A 10 -26.13 0.04 -11.74
CA VAL A 10 -25.14 0.22 -12.83
C VAL A 10 -24.89 1.70 -13.11
N HIS A 11 -25.94 2.51 -13.23
CA HIS A 11 -25.78 3.95 -13.45
C HIS A 11 -25.00 4.64 -12.31
N ALA A 12 -25.26 4.27 -11.07
CA ALA A 12 -24.52 4.80 -9.92
C ALA A 12 -23.05 4.37 -9.96
N MET A 13 -22.79 3.11 -10.34
CA MET A 13 -21.44 2.52 -10.30
C MET A 13 -20.59 2.85 -11.52
N GLN A 14 -21.13 3.33 -12.63
CA GLN A 14 -20.37 3.73 -13.81
C GLN A 14 -19.28 4.79 -13.53
N ARG A 15 -19.48 5.62 -12.52
CA ARG A 15 -18.52 6.65 -12.08
C ARG A 15 -17.75 6.27 -10.83
N ASN A 16 -17.98 5.09 -10.31
CA ASN A 16 -17.29 4.61 -9.12
C ASN A 16 -15.85 4.22 -9.45
N THR A 17 -14.90 4.74 -8.70
CA THR A 17 -13.47 4.42 -8.80
C THR A 17 -12.96 3.56 -7.64
N LEU A 18 -13.83 3.25 -6.69
CA LEU A 18 -13.51 2.45 -5.52
C LEU A 18 -13.81 0.97 -5.77
N PRO A 19 -13.10 0.05 -5.10
CA PRO A 19 -13.47 -1.35 -5.07
C PRO A 19 -14.93 -1.53 -4.60
N LEU A 20 -15.64 -2.44 -5.25
CA LEU A 20 -17.06 -2.69 -5.01
C LEU A 20 -17.27 -4.11 -4.49
N ALA A 21 -18.11 -4.25 -3.47
CA ALA A 21 -18.63 -5.53 -3.02
C ALA A 21 -20.16 -5.51 -2.97
N LEU A 22 -20.78 -6.62 -3.36
CA LEU A 22 -22.19 -6.91 -3.18
C LEU A 22 -22.34 -8.02 -2.15
N ALA A 23 -22.96 -7.71 -1.01
CA ALA A 23 -23.21 -8.67 0.06
C ALA A 23 -24.69 -9.02 0.14
N LEU A 24 -25.00 -10.28 -0.09
CA LEU A 24 -26.29 -10.89 0.22
C LEU A 24 -26.25 -11.43 1.62
N VAL A 25 -26.90 -10.73 2.56
CA VAL A 25 -26.96 -11.13 3.96
C VAL A 25 -28.38 -11.54 4.30
N GLN A 26 -28.59 -12.83 4.50
CA GLN A 26 -29.89 -13.41 4.82
C GLN A 26 -30.16 -13.32 6.34
N PRO A 27 -31.43 -13.05 6.74
CA PRO A 27 -31.85 -13.07 8.13
C PRO A 27 -31.69 -14.44 8.78
N ASP A 28 -32.08 -15.50 8.06
CA ASP A 28 -32.06 -16.87 8.54
C ASP A 28 -31.00 -17.71 7.84
N GLU A 29 -30.39 -18.59 8.60
CA GLU A 29 -29.30 -19.45 8.15
C GLU A 29 -29.79 -20.71 7.44
N THR A 30 -30.94 -21.19 7.89
CA THR A 30 -31.56 -22.41 7.37
C THR A 30 -33.06 -22.20 7.19
N VAL A 31 -33.64 -22.94 6.27
CA VAL A 31 -35.09 -23.08 6.09
C VAL A 31 -35.50 -24.41 6.70
N GLY A 32 -36.31 -24.36 7.76
CA GLY A 32 -36.83 -25.54 8.45
C GLY A 32 -38.17 -26.02 7.87
N ASP A 33 -38.68 -27.15 8.41
CA ASP A 33 -39.98 -27.72 8.01
C ASP A 33 -41.16 -26.84 8.46
N ASP A 34 -40.89 -25.91 9.36
CA ASP A 34 -41.83 -24.92 9.91
C ASP A 34 -41.84 -23.59 9.18
N PHE A 35 -41.14 -23.50 8.02
CA PHE A 35 -41.03 -22.28 7.22
C PHE A 35 -42.39 -21.87 6.65
N GLU A 36 -42.79 -20.62 6.95
CA GLU A 36 -44.06 -20.05 6.52
C GLU A 36 -43.89 -19.10 5.33
N GLU A 37 -44.97 -18.90 4.57
CA GLU A 37 -44.96 -18.08 3.34
C GLU A 37 -44.44 -16.63 3.58
N TRP A 38 -44.73 -16.04 4.74
CA TRP A 38 -44.26 -14.69 5.05
C TRP A 38 -42.74 -14.59 5.24
N GLU A 39 -42.11 -15.70 5.66
CA GLU A 39 -40.66 -15.78 5.85
C GLU A 39 -39.92 -15.72 4.51
N LEU A 40 -40.57 -16.16 3.43
CA LEU A 40 -40.07 -16.00 2.07
C LEU A 40 -39.81 -14.50 1.77
N THR A 41 -40.71 -13.64 2.19
CA THR A 41 -40.56 -12.20 1.98
C THR A 41 -39.41 -11.62 2.79
N VAL A 42 -39.21 -12.09 4.02
CA VAL A 42 -38.11 -11.68 4.89
C VAL A 42 -36.75 -12.11 4.34
N ASN A 43 -36.68 -13.32 3.77
CA ASN A 43 -35.46 -13.91 3.22
C ASN A 43 -35.28 -13.64 1.72
N GLN A 44 -35.99 -12.71 1.12
CA GLN A 44 -36.04 -12.47 -0.32
C GLN A 44 -34.87 -11.66 -0.88
N GLY A 45 -33.80 -11.43 -0.11
CA GLY A 45 -32.62 -10.67 -0.56
C GLY A 45 -31.94 -11.22 -1.83
N ILE A 46 -32.12 -12.50 -2.12
CA ILE A 46 -31.54 -13.17 -3.29
C ILE A 46 -32.03 -12.59 -4.61
N HIS A 47 -33.29 -12.20 -4.73
CA HIS A 47 -33.84 -11.60 -5.95
C HIS A 47 -33.07 -10.37 -6.42
N GLY A 48 -32.98 -9.35 -5.57
CA GLY A 48 -32.28 -8.13 -5.91
C GLY A 48 -30.77 -8.36 -6.07
N SER A 49 -30.20 -9.29 -5.32
CA SER A 49 -28.77 -9.61 -5.41
C SER A 49 -28.42 -10.29 -6.73
N GLN A 50 -29.24 -11.22 -7.23
CA GLN A 50 -29.04 -11.86 -8.52
C GLN A 50 -29.12 -10.85 -9.66
N ASP A 51 -30.15 -10.00 -9.67
CA ASP A 51 -30.31 -8.97 -10.71
C ASP A 51 -29.16 -7.99 -10.70
N ASN A 52 -28.78 -7.50 -9.52
CA ASN A 52 -27.68 -6.56 -9.37
C ASN A 52 -26.33 -7.18 -9.78
N ALA A 53 -26.06 -8.42 -9.38
CA ALA A 53 -24.86 -9.15 -9.77
C ALA A 53 -24.79 -9.33 -11.30
N ASN A 54 -25.89 -9.75 -11.91
CA ASN A 54 -25.98 -9.92 -13.37
C ASN A 54 -25.75 -8.58 -14.09
N CYS A 55 -26.39 -7.52 -13.65
CA CYS A 55 -26.25 -6.19 -14.25
C CYS A 55 -24.82 -5.65 -14.15
N LEU A 56 -24.17 -5.79 -12.99
CA LEU A 56 -22.77 -5.39 -12.79
C LEU A 56 -21.83 -6.18 -13.71
N MET A 57 -22.00 -7.51 -13.75
CA MET A 57 -21.19 -8.39 -14.59
C MET A 57 -21.34 -8.04 -16.08
N ARG A 58 -22.56 -7.85 -16.56
CA ARG A 58 -22.82 -7.47 -17.97
C ARG A 58 -22.32 -6.08 -18.31
N ALA A 59 -22.27 -5.17 -17.34
CA ALA A 59 -21.70 -3.84 -17.50
C ALA A 59 -20.17 -3.83 -17.41
N GLY A 60 -19.52 -4.97 -17.14
CA GLY A 60 -18.07 -5.06 -16.98
C GLY A 60 -17.55 -4.38 -15.73
N ILE A 61 -18.39 -4.20 -14.70
CA ILE A 61 -18.02 -3.56 -13.44
C ILE A 61 -17.53 -4.64 -12.47
N PRO A 62 -16.23 -4.65 -12.10
CA PRO A 62 -15.68 -5.62 -11.15
C PRO A 62 -16.35 -5.50 -9.77
N CYS A 63 -16.76 -6.63 -9.22
CA CYS A 63 -17.43 -6.69 -7.94
C CYS A 63 -17.06 -7.96 -7.18
N ALA A 64 -16.74 -7.85 -5.90
CA ALA A 64 -16.64 -9.00 -5.00
C ALA A 64 -18.04 -9.39 -4.51
N PHE A 65 -18.25 -10.68 -4.27
CA PHE A 65 -19.56 -11.20 -3.86
C PHE A 65 -19.43 -11.95 -2.54
N PHE A 66 -20.42 -11.74 -1.68
CA PHE A 66 -20.61 -12.50 -0.45
C PHE A 66 -22.06 -12.94 -0.34
N ALA A 67 -22.31 -14.16 0.13
CA ALA A 67 -23.63 -14.64 0.48
C ALA A 67 -23.54 -15.41 1.81
N GLY A 68 -24.40 -15.07 2.77
CA GLY A 68 -24.37 -15.71 4.08
C GLY A 68 -25.43 -15.16 5.02
N SER A 69 -25.45 -15.68 6.26
CA SER A 69 -26.37 -15.26 7.31
C SER A 69 -25.79 -14.11 8.14
N ARG A 70 -26.68 -13.25 8.63
CA ARG A 70 -26.29 -12.24 9.63
C ARG A 70 -26.01 -12.82 11.02
N LYS A 71 -26.43 -14.07 11.30
CA LYS A 71 -26.36 -14.68 12.62
C LYS A 71 -25.00 -15.27 12.95
N ASN A 72 -24.25 -15.71 11.96
CA ASN A 72 -22.95 -16.40 12.16
C ASN A 72 -21.72 -15.48 12.13
N GLY A 73 -21.90 -14.18 11.86
CA GLY A 73 -20.80 -13.21 11.85
C GLY A 73 -19.92 -13.20 10.58
N GLU A 74 -20.10 -14.11 9.64
CA GLU A 74 -19.28 -14.22 8.42
C GLU A 74 -19.33 -12.94 7.56
N HIS A 75 -20.49 -12.26 7.54
CA HIS A 75 -20.66 -11.01 6.83
C HIS A 75 -19.76 -9.89 7.38
N ALA A 76 -19.55 -9.87 8.70
CA ALA A 76 -18.67 -8.88 9.35
C ALA A 76 -17.19 -9.20 9.04
N ALA A 77 -16.81 -10.47 9.06
CA ALA A 77 -15.48 -10.91 8.66
C ALA A 77 -15.19 -10.55 7.18
N PHE A 78 -16.13 -10.88 6.27
CA PHE A 78 -16.01 -10.49 4.87
C PHE A 78 -15.88 -8.98 4.69
N ALA A 79 -16.68 -8.18 5.39
CA ALA A 79 -16.62 -6.73 5.31
C ALA A 79 -15.27 -6.17 5.79
N ALA A 80 -14.72 -6.75 6.85
CA ALA A 80 -13.39 -6.37 7.37
C ALA A 80 -12.27 -6.71 6.37
N ASP A 81 -12.25 -7.92 5.84
CA ASP A 81 -11.25 -8.38 4.88
C ASP A 81 -11.34 -7.60 3.56
N PHE A 82 -12.55 -7.43 3.04
CA PHE A 82 -12.76 -6.62 1.85
C PHE A 82 -12.35 -5.16 2.06
N GLY A 83 -12.69 -4.59 3.22
CA GLY A 83 -12.32 -3.22 3.58
C GLY A 83 -10.79 -3.04 3.64
N ALA A 84 -10.08 -3.99 4.25
CA ALA A 84 -8.61 -3.98 4.31
C ALA A 84 -7.99 -4.09 2.90
N ALA A 85 -8.47 -5.01 2.07
CA ALA A 85 -8.01 -5.18 0.69
C ALA A 85 -8.29 -3.93 -0.16
N ALA A 86 -9.49 -3.35 -0.04
CA ALA A 86 -9.88 -2.14 -0.75
C ALA A 86 -9.04 -0.94 -0.33
N HIS A 87 -8.79 -0.78 0.97
CA HIS A 87 -7.90 0.25 1.50
C HIS A 87 -6.49 0.12 0.93
N THR A 88 -5.92 -1.09 0.96
CA THR A 88 -4.59 -1.36 0.42
C THR A 88 -4.50 -1.06 -1.08
N ALA A 89 -5.47 -1.50 -1.87
CA ALA A 89 -5.52 -1.21 -3.30
C ALA A 89 -5.61 0.29 -3.60
N CYS A 90 -6.39 1.03 -2.81
CA CYS A 90 -6.49 2.48 -2.94
C CYS A 90 -5.21 3.20 -2.48
N ALA A 91 -4.54 2.71 -1.43
CA ALA A 91 -3.27 3.25 -0.96
C ALA A 91 -2.17 3.05 -2.00
N LEU A 92 -2.05 1.85 -2.57
CA LEU A 92 -1.09 1.56 -3.65
C LEU A 92 -1.23 2.51 -4.84
N ARG A 93 -2.46 2.80 -5.27
CA ARG A 93 -2.72 3.73 -6.40
C ARG A 93 -2.33 5.18 -6.14
N ARG A 94 -2.11 5.56 -4.88
CA ARG A 94 -1.70 6.92 -4.48
C ARG A 94 -0.24 6.98 -4.04
N MET A 95 0.41 5.81 -3.99
CA MET A 95 1.77 5.67 -3.50
C MET A 95 2.76 6.23 -4.51
N LYS A 96 3.75 6.97 -4.03
CA LYS A 96 4.94 7.34 -4.80
C LYS A 96 6.12 6.55 -4.30
N ILE A 97 6.88 5.98 -5.21
CA ILE A 97 8.10 5.21 -4.93
C ILE A 97 9.27 5.92 -5.61
N GLY A 98 10.25 6.33 -4.81
CA GLY A 98 11.48 6.94 -5.31
C GLY A 98 12.45 5.88 -5.84
N ILE A 99 12.89 6.01 -7.08
CA ILE A 99 13.97 5.23 -7.67
C ILE A 99 15.21 6.11 -7.73
N ILE A 100 16.13 5.90 -6.81
CA ILE A 100 17.33 6.72 -6.66
C ILE A 100 18.49 5.99 -7.33
N GLY A 101 18.88 6.47 -8.51
CA GLY A 101 19.82 5.77 -9.38
C GLY A 101 19.20 4.50 -9.97
N LYS A 102 19.27 4.33 -11.27
CA LYS A 102 18.77 3.13 -11.95
C LYS A 102 19.91 2.25 -12.39
N LEU A 103 19.92 1.00 -11.93
CA LEU A 103 20.84 0.01 -12.44
C LEU A 103 20.43 -0.39 -13.86
N ALA A 104 21.32 -0.22 -14.82
CA ALA A 104 21.17 -0.74 -16.17
C ALA A 104 21.92 -2.06 -16.31
N GLY A 105 21.24 -3.09 -16.81
CA GLY A 105 21.91 -4.31 -17.28
C GLY A 105 22.21 -5.39 -16.23
N MET A 106 21.56 -5.37 -15.10
CA MET A 106 21.63 -6.49 -14.15
C MET A 106 20.64 -7.58 -14.51
N GLY A 107 21.06 -8.47 -15.40
CA GLY A 107 20.44 -9.77 -15.60
C GLY A 107 18.91 -9.76 -15.72
N ASP A 108 18.30 -10.58 -14.92
CA ASP A 108 16.84 -10.81 -14.93
C ASP A 108 16.02 -9.74 -14.17
N VAL A 109 16.68 -8.80 -13.52
CA VAL A 109 16.00 -7.72 -12.77
C VAL A 109 15.67 -6.56 -13.72
N ILE A 110 14.85 -6.85 -14.72
CA ILE A 110 14.28 -5.83 -15.59
C ILE A 110 12.89 -5.52 -15.07
N THR A 111 12.71 -4.31 -14.52
CA THR A 111 11.40 -3.84 -14.07
C THR A 111 10.66 -3.20 -15.23
N ASP A 112 9.49 -3.73 -15.56
CA ASP A 112 8.51 -3.03 -16.39
C ASP A 112 7.65 -2.13 -15.49
N ASP A 113 8.10 -0.91 -15.27
CA ASP A 113 7.46 0.06 -14.41
C ASP A 113 6.03 0.33 -14.84
N MET A 114 5.78 0.36 -16.15
CA MET A 114 4.43 0.58 -16.70
C MET A 114 3.51 -0.61 -16.44
N ALA A 115 4.02 -1.83 -16.41
CA ALA A 115 3.23 -3.00 -16.05
C ALA A 115 2.87 -2.98 -14.57
N VAL A 116 3.80 -2.60 -13.70
CA VAL A 116 3.56 -2.44 -12.26
C VAL A 116 2.55 -1.32 -12.01
N TYR A 117 2.73 -0.15 -12.65
CA TYR A 117 1.79 0.96 -12.58
C TYR A 117 0.37 0.54 -12.98
N ARG A 118 0.22 -0.13 -14.14
CA ARG A 118 -1.10 -0.58 -14.60
C ARG A 118 -1.76 -1.61 -13.70
N LYS A 119 -0.99 -2.51 -13.10
CA LYS A 119 -1.52 -3.59 -12.25
C LYS A 119 -1.77 -3.17 -10.81
N LEU A 120 -0.85 -2.42 -10.23
CA LEU A 120 -0.86 -2.08 -8.81
C LEU A 120 -1.12 -0.60 -8.54
N GLY A 121 -0.73 0.29 -9.46
CA GLY A 121 -1.04 1.70 -9.45
C GLY A 121 0.01 2.67 -8.91
N PRO A 122 1.11 2.26 -8.24
CA PRO A 122 2.07 3.21 -7.68
C PRO A 122 2.80 4.01 -8.77
N GLU A 123 3.07 5.27 -8.48
CA GLU A 123 3.89 6.13 -9.30
C GLU A 123 5.38 5.89 -8.98
N PHE A 124 6.19 5.65 -10.01
CA PHE A 124 7.64 5.56 -9.89
C PHE A 124 8.28 6.88 -10.31
N VAL A 125 9.04 7.47 -9.39
CA VAL A 125 9.75 8.73 -9.62
C VAL A 125 11.24 8.46 -9.66
N TYR A 126 11.86 8.75 -10.78
CA TYR A 126 13.30 8.57 -10.98
C TYR A 126 14.08 9.77 -10.52
N ASP A 127 14.90 9.59 -9.51
CA ASP A 127 15.65 10.66 -8.89
C ASP A 127 17.16 10.51 -9.02
N SER A 128 17.83 11.65 -8.99
CA SER A 128 19.28 11.71 -8.99
C SER A 128 19.85 11.51 -7.59
N ILE A 129 20.91 10.73 -7.48
CA ILE A 129 21.71 10.59 -6.26
C ILE A 129 22.21 11.96 -5.74
N GLY A 130 22.43 12.92 -6.63
CA GLY A 130 22.81 14.30 -6.26
C GLY A 130 21.73 15.05 -5.47
N ALA A 131 20.45 14.67 -5.61
CA ALA A 131 19.38 15.23 -4.77
C ALA A 131 19.50 14.74 -3.32
N VAL A 132 19.77 13.45 -3.14
CA VAL A 132 20.04 12.85 -1.82
C VAL A 132 21.28 13.45 -1.19
N GLN A 133 22.35 13.65 -1.96
CA GLN A 133 23.57 14.29 -1.45
C GLN A 133 23.29 15.70 -0.89
N ARG A 134 22.51 16.52 -1.61
CA ARG A 134 22.11 17.85 -1.11
C ARG A 134 21.33 17.78 0.19
N ALA A 135 20.42 16.81 0.30
CA ALA A 135 19.65 16.59 1.52
C ALA A 135 20.57 16.19 2.70
N CYS A 136 21.53 15.30 2.47
CA CYS A 136 22.54 14.93 3.46
C CYS A 136 23.43 16.11 3.89
N ALA A 137 23.84 16.96 2.93
CA ALA A 137 24.61 18.16 3.22
C ALA A 137 23.84 19.19 4.05
N GLY A 138 22.51 19.19 3.99
CA GLY A 138 21.63 20.05 4.76
C GLY A 138 21.34 19.56 6.20
N VAL A 139 21.86 18.41 6.63
CA VAL A 139 21.69 17.91 8.00
C VAL A 139 22.63 18.65 8.93
N THR A 140 22.09 19.19 10.03
CA THR A 140 22.88 19.96 10.99
C THR A 140 23.73 19.07 11.90
N PRO A 141 24.86 19.57 12.41
CA PRO A 141 25.65 18.85 13.41
C PRO A 141 24.86 18.51 14.67
N GLU A 142 23.93 19.37 15.06
CA GLU A 142 23.02 19.20 16.21
C GLU A 142 22.10 18.01 16.00
N ASP A 143 21.48 17.90 14.83
CA ASP A 143 20.60 16.75 14.46
C ASP A 143 21.38 15.44 14.47
N ILE A 144 22.62 15.45 13.94
CA ILE A 144 23.49 14.29 13.93
C ILE A 144 23.82 13.86 15.35
N SER A 145 24.26 14.82 16.20
CA SER A 145 24.63 14.53 17.58
C SER A 145 23.46 13.99 18.40
N ALA A 146 22.26 14.57 18.22
CA ALA A 146 21.06 14.11 18.89
C ALA A 146 20.69 12.67 18.47
N ARG A 147 20.80 12.36 17.18
CA ARG A 147 20.52 11.03 16.68
C ARG A 147 21.57 10.00 17.13
N VAL A 148 22.84 10.31 17.10
CA VAL A 148 23.92 9.46 17.63
C VAL A 148 23.67 9.16 19.11
N ALA A 149 23.35 10.19 19.92
CA ALA A 149 23.02 10.00 21.33
C ALA A 149 21.83 9.06 21.54
N TYR A 150 20.78 9.22 20.73
CA TYR A 150 19.64 8.30 20.76
C TYR A 150 20.05 6.85 20.44
N GLU A 151 20.87 6.64 19.40
CA GLU A 151 21.31 5.30 19.01
C GLU A 151 22.10 4.59 20.10
N HIS A 152 22.89 5.32 20.88
CA HIS A 152 23.56 4.78 22.06
C HIS A 152 22.60 4.35 23.19
N THR A 153 21.33 4.80 23.16
CA THR A 153 20.33 4.35 24.15
C THR A 153 19.58 3.08 23.73
N VAL A 154 19.57 2.77 22.43
CA VAL A 154 18.77 1.67 21.88
C VAL A 154 19.60 0.54 21.28
N PHE A 155 20.87 0.80 20.97
CA PHE A 155 21.79 -0.19 20.38
C PHE A 155 23.07 -0.29 21.22
N GLU A 156 23.64 -1.49 21.22
CA GLU A 156 25.01 -1.71 21.65
C GLU A 156 25.94 -1.38 20.49
N ILE A 157 26.68 -0.27 20.60
CA ILE A 157 27.59 0.21 19.55
C ILE A 157 28.96 -0.40 19.77
N ASP A 158 29.54 -1.05 18.75
CA ASP A 158 30.90 -1.59 18.83
C ASP A 158 31.88 -0.45 19.15
N PRO A 159 32.66 -0.56 20.25
CA PRO A 159 33.63 0.46 20.66
C PRO A 159 34.77 0.70 19.63
N LYS A 160 34.90 -0.22 18.64
CA LYS A 160 35.84 -0.05 17.53
C LYS A 160 35.31 0.80 16.40
N LEU A 161 34.00 1.12 16.39
CA LEU A 161 33.39 1.97 15.36
C LEU A 161 33.92 3.42 15.56
N PRO A 162 34.62 3.98 14.56
CA PRO A 162 35.07 5.37 14.64
C PRO A 162 33.89 6.32 14.75
N PRO A 163 33.91 7.28 15.69
CA PRO A 163 32.79 8.22 15.89
C PRO A 163 32.43 9.01 14.63
N GLU A 164 33.40 9.37 13.82
CA GLU A 164 33.20 10.07 12.53
C GLU A 164 32.45 9.22 11.51
N ARG A 165 32.68 7.90 11.48
CA ARG A 165 31.97 6.95 10.61
C ARG A 165 30.51 6.80 11.07
N HIS A 166 30.28 6.72 12.36
CA HIS A 166 28.94 6.68 12.93
C HIS A 166 28.18 7.97 12.58
N ALA A 167 28.79 9.14 12.83
CA ALA A 167 28.18 10.43 12.53
C ALA A 167 27.84 10.58 11.04
N GLU A 168 28.71 10.11 10.14
CA GLU A 168 28.44 10.18 8.69
C GLU A 168 27.31 9.25 8.28
N SER A 169 27.24 8.03 8.82
CA SER A 169 26.13 7.10 8.60
C SER A 169 24.79 7.69 9.08
N VAL A 170 24.79 8.36 10.21
CA VAL A 170 23.62 9.08 10.75
C VAL A 170 23.25 10.25 9.86
N ARG A 171 24.21 11.01 9.34
CA ARG A 171 23.96 12.08 8.37
C ARG A 171 23.25 11.56 7.13
N MET A 172 23.72 10.44 6.57
CA MET A 172 23.09 9.80 5.42
C MET A 172 21.67 9.35 5.73
N TYR A 173 21.44 8.76 6.91
CA TYR A 173 20.11 8.37 7.35
C TYR A 173 19.15 9.56 7.44
N LEU A 174 19.55 10.61 8.15
CA LEU A 174 18.70 11.80 8.34
C LEU A 174 18.44 12.52 7.02
N GLY A 175 19.47 12.63 6.17
CA GLY A 175 19.34 13.26 4.85
C GLY A 175 18.40 12.47 3.92
N LEU A 176 18.56 11.16 3.85
CA LEU A 176 17.68 10.31 3.04
C LEU A 176 16.25 10.33 3.58
N LYS A 177 16.07 10.21 4.90
CA LYS A 177 14.75 10.31 5.54
C LYS A 177 14.05 11.62 5.18
N ARG A 178 14.71 12.75 5.38
CA ARG A 178 14.18 14.08 5.03
C ARG A 178 13.81 14.15 3.55
N TYR A 179 14.68 13.67 2.68
CA TYR A 179 14.44 13.67 1.24
C TYR A 179 13.19 12.88 0.87
N LEU A 180 13.00 11.69 1.43
CA LEU A 180 11.83 10.87 1.17
C LEU A 180 10.54 11.52 1.67
N GLU A 181 10.58 12.09 2.88
CA GLU A 181 9.43 12.77 3.51
C GLU A 181 9.02 14.04 2.72
N GLU A 182 9.97 14.88 2.35
CA GLU A 182 9.72 16.13 1.59
C GLU A 182 9.13 15.86 0.20
N ASN A 183 9.46 14.73 -0.41
CA ASN A 183 8.92 14.33 -1.72
C ASN A 183 7.66 13.46 -1.62
N GLY A 184 7.25 13.09 -0.40
CA GLY A 184 6.08 12.27 -0.17
C GLY A 184 6.22 10.83 -0.68
N TYR A 185 7.43 10.27 -0.64
CA TYR A 185 7.68 8.89 -1.02
C TYR A 185 7.26 7.93 0.08
N ALA A 186 6.41 6.97 -0.26
CA ALA A 186 5.98 5.91 0.64
C ALA A 186 6.94 4.71 0.66
N GLY A 187 7.86 4.67 -0.29
CA GLY A 187 8.91 3.68 -0.40
C GLY A 187 9.99 4.16 -1.34
N TYR A 188 11.13 3.49 -1.31
CA TYR A 188 12.23 3.80 -2.23
C TYR A 188 13.03 2.56 -2.58
N THR A 189 13.76 2.66 -3.66
CA THR A 189 14.85 1.74 -4.01
C THR A 189 16.07 2.55 -4.41
N VAL A 190 17.24 2.03 -4.10
CA VAL A 190 18.51 2.66 -4.43
C VAL A 190 19.51 1.60 -4.84
N HIS A 191 20.31 1.91 -5.86
CA HIS A 191 21.40 1.04 -6.23
C HIS A 191 22.68 1.42 -5.46
N PHE A 192 23.31 0.44 -4.82
CA PHE A 192 24.47 0.70 -3.95
C PHE A 192 25.66 1.30 -4.71
N GLU A 193 25.87 0.96 -5.98
CA GLU A 193 26.96 1.51 -6.79
C GLU A 193 26.81 3.02 -7.01
N GLU A 194 25.59 3.55 -7.01
CA GLU A 194 25.36 5.00 -7.18
C GLU A 194 25.93 5.83 -6.00
N PHE A 195 26.13 5.22 -4.85
CA PHE A 195 26.72 5.90 -3.70
C PHE A 195 28.25 6.00 -3.78
N GLY A 196 28.91 5.11 -4.49
CA GLY A 196 30.37 5.06 -4.55
C GLY A 196 30.99 5.44 -5.90
N ALA A 197 30.20 5.43 -6.98
CA ALA A 197 30.73 5.47 -8.35
C ALA A 197 31.52 6.74 -8.69
N ASP A 198 31.18 7.89 -8.08
CA ASP A 198 31.78 9.19 -8.37
C ASP A 198 32.36 9.89 -7.13
N GLY A 199 32.47 9.19 -6.02
CA GLY A 199 33.08 9.72 -4.78
C GLY A 199 32.21 10.70 -4.01
N ARG A 200 30.92 10.80 -4.31
CA ARG A 200 30.00 11.69 -3.56
C ARG A 200 29.75 11.23 -2.15
N PHE A 201 29.85 9.94 -1.89
CA PHE A 201 29.70 9.34 -0.58
C PHE A 201 30.88 8.42 -0.31
N GLU A 202 31.37 8.45 0.91
CA GLU A 202 32.52 7.62 1.31
C GLU A 202 32.14 6.16 1.58
N HIS A 203 30.86 5.88 1.83
CA HIS A 203 30.35 4.54 2.15
C HIS A 203 28.89 4.37 1.82
N LEU A 204 28.42 3.15 1.93
CA LEU A 204 27.07 2.73 1.56
C LEU A 204 26.06 3.10 2.68
N PRO A 205 24.78 3.40 2.32
CA PRO A 205 23.78 3.85 3.25
C PRO A 205 23.10 2.71 4.05
N PHE A 206 23.86 1.73 4.55
CA PHE A 206 23.28 0.57 5.21
C PHE A 206 22.50 0.92 6.49
N LEU A 207 23.01 1.85 7.29
CA LEU A 207 22.27 2.33 8.46
C LEU A 207 20.96 2.98 8.05
N ALA A 208 20.98 3.81 6.98
CA ALA A 208 19.77 4.43 6.45
C ALA A 208 18.78 3.38 5.95
N ALA A 209 19.22 2.41 5.17
CA ALA A 209 18.37 1.33 4.67
C ALA A 209 17.71 0.55 5.81
N SER A 210 18.49 0.14 6.81
CA SER A 210 17.97 -0.59 7.99
C SER A 210 17.00 0.23 8.85
N SER A 211 17.25 1.53 9.00
CA SER A 211 16.44 2.39 9.88
C SER A 211 15.15 2.90 9.25
N LEU A 212 15.03 2.79 7.91
CA LEU A 212 13.86 3.23 7.13
C LEU A 212 12.93 2.07 6.73
N MET A 213 13.32 0.83 6.99
CA MET A 213 12.48 -0.36 6.82
C MET A 213 11.58 -0.57 8.03
#